data_57f195acf13aabd635a860f209a4d022
#
_entry.id   57f195acf13aabd635a860f209a4d022
#
_cell.length_a   1.000
_cell.length_b   1.000
_cell.length_c   1.000
_cell.angle_alpha   90.00
_cell.angle_beta   90.00
_cell.angle_gamma   90.00
#
_symmetry.space_group_name_H-M   'P 1'
#
loop_
_entity.id
_entity.type
_entity.pdbx_description
1 polymer ?
#
loop_
_entity_poly.entity_id
_entity_poly.type
_entity_poly.pdbx_seq_one_letter_code
_entity_poly.pdbx_strand_id
1 'polypeptide(L)'
;MIRPAPADPDVAARLGRLAGAPVREIRRVGGQHQWGHYQVRLADGRLAFAKVAGRDLGGVFEAEARGLRWLADAAAVPVPEVLGWDASALAVSWVRGEAADAVAAARFGGDLAHLHLAGSASFGAPWPGFIASLPLGNAAADSWPGWYARERLLPYVRRAFDAGAFDAADVRLLETVAGAAAELAGPDEPPSRIHGDCWSGNLIWSGGRGWLVDPAAHGGHRESDLAMLALFGAPFLDRIMAAYQEVAPLAVGWRARVPLHQLHPLLVHVCLFGAGYRDAALTAARAALAPGG
;
A
#
# COMPACT_ATOMS: atom_id res chain seq x y z
N MET A 1 -19.38 -2.15 29.42
CA MET A 1 -18.84 -3.05 28.39
C MET A 1 -20.00 -3.51 27.50
N ILE A 2 -20.11 -2.94 26.29
CA ILE A 2 -21.09 -3.35 25.29
C ILE A 2 -20.61 -4.69 24.72
N ARG A 3 -21.36 -5.77 24.93
CA ARG A 3 -21.08 -7.04 24.23
C ARG A 3 -21.15 -6.77 22.74
N PRO A 4 -20.12 -7.14 21.94
CA PRO A 4 -20.22 -7.06 20.50
C PRO A 4 -21.40 -7.92 20.04
N ALA A 5 -22.21 -7.38 19.10
CA ALA A 5 -23.27 -8.13 18.47
C ALA A 5 -22.72 -9.43 17.87
N PRO A 6 -23.44 -10.57 17.97
CA PRO A 6 -23.00 -11.79 17.34
C PRO A 6 -22.85 -11.54 15.84
N ALA A 7 -21.74 -12.01 15.27
CA ALA A 7 -21.53 -11.91 13.84
C ALA A 7 -22.57 -12.74 13.10
N ASP A 8 -22.98 -12.27 11.93
CA ASP A 8 -23.91 -12.95 11.05
C ASP A 8 -23.44 -14.40 10.81
N PRO A 9 -24.29 -15.43 11.07
CA PRO A 9 -23.95 -16.83 10.84
C PRO A 9 -23.43 -17.11 9.43
N ASP A 10 -23.93 -16.38 8.42
CA ASP A 10 -23.51 -16.51 7.03
C ASP A 10 -22.07 -16.04 6.83
N VAL A 11 -21.65 -14.98 7.54
CA VAL A 11 -20.26 -14.51 7.54
C VAL A 11 -19.34 -15.57 8.14
N ALA A 12 -19.71 -16.18 9.25
CA ALA A 12 -18.90 -17.21 9.90
C ALA A 12 -18.76 -18.45 8.99
N ALA A 13 -19.85 -18.93 8.40
CA ALA A 13 -19.81 -20.08 7.47
C ALA A 13 -18.95 -19.78 6.23
N ARG A 14 -19.06 -18.58 5.68
CA ARG A 14 -18.24 -18.12 4.56
C ARG A 14 -16.75 -18.11 4.89
N LEU A 15 -16.37 -17.48 5.99
CA LEU A 15 -14.99 -17.39 6.42
C LEU A 15 -14.40 -18.77 6.75
N GLY A 16 -15.22 -19.68 7.29
CA GLY A 16 -14.81 -21.06 7.51
C GLY A 16 -14.49 -21.80 6.20
N ARG A 17 -15.27 -21.59 5.13
CA ARG A 17 -14.97 -22.15 3.81
C ARG A 17 -13.67 -21.60 3.23
N LEU A 18 -13.47 -20.26 3.30
CA LEU A 18 -12.27 -19.60 2.80
C LEU A 18 -11.00 -20.03 3.56
N ALA A 19 -11.10 -20.21 4.88
CA ALA A 19 -9.97 -20.60 5.72
C ALA A 19 -9.74 -22.13 5.82
N GLY A 20 -10.61 -22.95 5.21
CA GLY A 20 -10.50 -24.41 5.21
C GLY A 20 -10.80 -25.06 6.57
N ALA A 21 -11.40 -24.35 7.52
CA ALA A 21 -11.76 -24.88 8.84
C ALA A 21 -12.96 -24.12 9.42
N PRO A 22 -13.87 -24.78 10.19
CA PRO A 22 -15.01 -24.12 10.81
C PRO A 22 -14.59 -22.97 11.72
N VAL A 23 -15.40 -21.90 11.76
CA VAL A 23 -15.20 -20.78 12.68
C VAL A 23 -15.77 -21.14 14.06
N ARG A 24 -14.95 -21.01 15.11
CA ARG A 24 -15.35 -21.13 16.52
C ARG A 24 -15.82 -19.82 17.12
N GLU A 25 -15.05 -18.77 16.83
CA GLU A 25 -15.30 -17.43 17.34
C GLU A 25 -15.04 -16.41 16.26
N ILE A 26 -15.88 -15.39 16.19
CA ILE A 26 -15.71 -14.25 15.29
C ILE A 26 -16.02 -12.97 16.06
N ARG A 27 -15.13 -11.99 15.94
CA ARG A 27 -15.26 -10.69 16.58
C ARG A 27 -14.98 -9.59 15.56
N ARG A 28 -15.91 -8.66 15.42
CA ARG A 28 -15.64 -7.46 14.63
C ARG A 28 -14.61 -6.59 15.38
N VAL A 29 -13.53 -6.22 14.70
CA VAL A 29 -12.42 -5.44 15.27
C VAL A 29 -12.29 -4.05 14.63
N GLY A 30 -13.09 -3.77 13.61
CA GLY A 30 -13.10 -2.48 12.93
C GLY A 30 -13.91 -2.53 11.65
N GLY A 31 -13.61 -1.60 10.78
CA GLY A 31 -14.16 -1.49 9.44
C GLY A 31 -13.69 -0.20 8.82
N GLN A 32 -13.41 -0.23 7.55
CA GLN A 32 -12.95 0.89 6.76
C GLN A 32 -13.55 0.79 5.35
N HIS A 33 -13.83 1.92 4.75
CA HIS A 33 -14.42 1.97 3.42
C HIS A 33 -15.74 1.19 3.34
N GLN A 34 -15.78 0.09 2.57
CA GLN A 34 -16.98 -0.68 2.26
C GLN A 34 -17.01 -2.06 2.90
N TRP A 35 -16.07 -2.37 3.83
CA TRP A 35 -15.97 -3.67 4.47
C TRP A 35 -15.71 -3.58 5.97
N GLY A 36 -16.15 -4.61 6.69
CA GLY A 36 -15.86 -4.83 8.09
C GLY A 36 -14.59 -5.65 8.28
N HIS A 37 -13.89 -5.40 9.39
CA HIS A 37 -12.71 -6.14 9.82
C HIS A 37 -13.09 -7.10 10.95
N TYR A 38 -12.63 -8.34 10.86
CA TYR A 38 -12.94 -9.38 11.81
C TYR A 38 -11.69 -10.12 12.26
N GLN A 39 -11.63 -10.41 13.55
CA GLN A 39 -10.75 -11.44 14.10
C GLN A 39 -11.54 -12.74 14.17
N VAL A 40 -10.95 -13.82 13.69
CA VAL A 40 -11.59 -15.14 13.57
C VAL A 40 -10.71 -16.17 14.24
N ARG A 41 -11.32 -17.00 15.12
CA ARG A 41 -10.68 -18.21 15.65
C ARG A 41 -11.29 -19.41 14.95
N LEU A 42 -10.44 -20.20 14.32
CA LEU A 42 -10.83 -21.42 13.62
C LEU A 42 -10.89 -22.64 14.59
N ALA A 43 -11.57 -23.69 14.18
CA ALA A 43 -11.71 -24.91 14.98
C ALA A 43 -10.39 -25.66 15.19
N ASP A 44 -9.44 -25.50 14.28
CA ASP A 44 -8.07 -26.03 14.35
C ASP A 44 -7.12 -25.19 15.22
N GLY A 45 -7.61 -24.12 15.83
CA GLY A 45 -6.86 -23.23 16.72
C GLY A 45 -6.20 -22.06 16.03
N ARG A 46 -6.11 -22.01 14.70
CA ARG A 46 -5.56 -20.87 13.96
C ARG A 46 -6.37 -19.61 14.24
N LEU A 47 -5.67 -18.46 14.23
CA LEU A 47 -6.29 -17.14 14.21
C LEU A 47 -6.17 -16.54 12.81
N ALA A 48 -7.25 -15.91 12.36
CA ALA A 48 -7.29 -15.20 11.09
C ALA A 48 -7.77 -13.76 11.27
N PHE A 49 -7.31 -12.89 10.38
CA PHE A 49 -7.92 -11.59 10.10
C PHE A 49 -8.77 -11.72 8.84
N ALA A 50 -9.94 -11.11 8.85
CA ALA A 50 -10.80 -11.12 7.67
C ALA A 50 -11.37 -9.73 7.36
N LYS A 51 -11.43 -9.41 6.07
CA LYS A 51 -12.19 -8.31 5.50
C LYS A 51 -13.46 -8.89 4.88
N VAL A 52 -14.62 -8.33 5.19
CA VAL A 52 -15.91 -8.81 4.65
C VAL A 52 -16.75 -7.61 4.23
N ALA A 53 -17.14 -7.60 2.97
CA ALA A 53 -18.07 -6.63 2.39
C ALA A 53 -19.47 -7.23 2.26
N GLY A 54 -20.50 -6.37 2.29
CA GLY A 54 -21.89 -6.77 2.06
C GLY A 54 -22.25 -7.03 0.60
N ARG A 55 -21.31 -6.85 -0.34
CA ARG A 55 -21.51 -7.01 -1.78
C ARG A 55 -20.19 -7.38 -2.48
N ASP A 56 -20.26 -7.78 -3.73
CA ASP A 56 -19.10 -7.90 -4.62
C ASP A 56 -18.41 -6.52 -4.79
N LEU A 57 -17.10 -6.49 -4.63
CA LEU A 57 -16.27 -5.29 -4.78
C LEU A 57 -15.43 -5.29 -6.07
N GLY A 58 -15.79 -6.12 -7.05
CA GLY A 58 -15.16 -6.09 -8.37
C GLY A 58 -13.68 -6.46 -8.39
N GLY A 59 -13.25 -7.39 -7.52
CA GLY A 59 -11.88 -7.93 -7.55
C GLY A 59 -10.90 -7.27 -6.54
N VAL A 60 -11.37 -6.37 -5.66
CA VAL A 60 -10.51 -5.72 -4.63
C VAL A 60 -9.80 -6.76 -3.77
N PHE A 61 -10.53 -7.75 -3.25
CA PHE A 61 -9.95 -8.79 -2.40
C PHE A 61 -9.05 -9.78 -3.16
N GLU A 62 -9.35 -10.04 -4.42
CA GLU A 62 -8.47 -10.82 -5.29
C GLU A 62 -7.15 -10.10 -5.53
N ALA A 63 -7.19 -8.79 -5.80
CA ALA A 63 -5.99 -7.97 -6.01
C ALA A 63 -5.09 -7.97 -4.76
N GLU A 64 -5.67 -7.78 -3.57
CA GLU A 64 -4.94 -7.84 -2.30
C GLU A 64 -4.35 -9.24 -2.05
N ALA A 65 -5.13 -10.30 -2.27
CA ALA A 65 -4.66 -11.67 -2.12
C ALA A 65 -3.50 -12.01 -3.07
N ARG A 66 -3.59 -11.60 -4.33
CA ARG A 66 -2.50 -11.76 -5.33
C ARG A 66 -1.27 -10.95 -4.93
N GLY A 67 -1.47 -9.70 -4.48
CA GLY A 67 -0.39 -8.83 -3.99
C GLY A 67 0.35 -9.44 -2.81
N LEU A 68 -0.36 -9.93 -1.79
CA LEU A 68 0.24 -10.59 -0.62
C LEU A 68 1.05 -11.82 -1.02
N ARG A 69 0.52 -12.68 -1.88
CA ARG A 69 1.24 -13.86 -2.38
C ARG A 69 2.50 -13.48 -3.14
N TRP A 70 2.39 -12.50 -4.04
CA TRP A 70 3.52 -12.03 -4.81
C TRP A 70 4.62 -11.40 -3.94
N LEU A 71 4.25 -10.65 -2.90
CA LEU A 71 5.22 -10.14 -1.92
C LEU A 71 5.87 -11.28 -1.12
N ALA A 72 5.08 -12.29 -0.71
CA ALA A 72 5.57 -13.47 0.00
C ALA A 72 6.62 -14.27 -0.79
N ASP A 73 6.46 -14.37 -2.13
CA ASP A 73 7.38 -15.09 -3.02
C ASP A 73 8.82 -14.53 -2.99
N ALA A 74 8.99 -13.25 -2.58
CA ALA A 74 10.32 -12.66 -2.39
C ALA A 74 11.05 -13.21 -1.15
N ALA A 75 10.33 -13.81 -0.19
CA ALA A 75 10.84 -14.34 1.08
C ALA A 75 11.68 -13.31 1.90
N ALA A 76 11.45 -12.02 1.69
CA ALA A 76 12.20 -10.92 2.31
C ALA A 76 11.44 -10.34 3.52
N VAL A 77 10.42 -9.54 3.29
CA VAL A 77 9.55 -9.00 4.35
C VAL A 77 8.44 -10.00 4.64
N PRO A 78 8.13 -10.32 5.91
CA PRO A 78 6.99 -11.16 6.22
C PRO A 78 5.67 -10.45 5.91
N VAL A 79 4.74 -11.21 5.33
CA VAL A 79 3.36 -10.80 5.07
C VAL A 79 2.41 -11.89 5.59
N PRO A 80 1.14 -11.57 5.90
CA PRO A 80 0.18 -12.60 6.31
C PRO A 80 -0.03 -13.64 5.21
N GLU A 81 -0.17 -14.90 5.61
CA GLU A 81 -0.59 -15.98 4.72
C GLU A 81 -2.03 -15.76 4.25
N VAL A 82 -2.26 -15.85 2.94
CA VAL A 82 -3.61 -15.80 2.37
C VAL A 82 -4.29 -17.14 2.54
N LEU A 83 -5.27 -17.22 3.43
CA LEU A 83 -6.06 -18.42 3.70
C LEU A 83 -7.11 -18.64 2.62
N GLY A 84 -7.72 -17.58 2.10
CA GLY A 84 -8.67 -17.63 0.99
C GLY A 84 -9.37 -16.30 0.75
N TRP A 85 -9.98 -16.18 -0.43
CA TRP A 85 -10.76 -15.00 -0.81
C TRP A 85 -11.88 -15.38 -1.76
N ASP A 86 -12.86 -14.50 -1.88
CA ASP A 86 -13.90 -14.49 -2.92
C ASP A 86 -14.27 -13.04 -3.29
N ALA A 87 -15.32 -12.84 -4.07
CA ALA A 87 -15.73 -11.53 -4.57
C ALA A 87 -16.04 -10.50 -3.47
N SER A 88 -16.30 -10.91 -2.22
CA SER A 88 -16.70 -10.01 -1.13
C SER A 88 -16.06 -10.33 0.22
N ALA A 89 -15.05 -11.21 0.27
CA ALA A 89 -14.30 -11.47 1.49
C ALA A 89 -12.85 -11.88 1.20
N LEU A 90 -11.96 -11.55 2.13
CA LEU A 90 -10.57 -12.01 2.20
C LEU A 90 -10.28 -12.47 3.63
N ALA A 91 -9.65 -13.63 3.77
CA ALA A 91 -9.13 -14.15 5.04
C ALA A 91 -7.62 -14.36 4.93
N VAL A 92 -6.88 -13.83 5.90
CA VAL A 92 -5.42 -13.98 6.01
C VAL A 92 -5.05 -14.41 7.43
N SER A 93 -3.85 -14.94 7.63
CA SER A 93 -3.36 -15.27 8.97
C SER A 93 -3.31 -14.02 9.85
N TRP A 94 -3.60 -14.20 11.15
CA TRP A 94 -3.54 -13.11 12.11
C TRP A 94 -2.10 -12.77 12.48
N VAL A 95 -1.72 -11.51 12.33
CA VAL A 95 -0.45 -10.98 12.85
C VAL A 95 -0.73 -10.27 14.17
N ARG A 96 -0.06 -10.70 15.24
CA ARG A 96 -0.22 -10.07 16.56
C ARG A 96 0.67 -8.83 16.65
N GLY A 97 0.07 -7.67 16.75
CA GLY A 97 0.80 -6.42 16.93
C GLY A 97 1.55 -6.35 18.27
N GLU A 98 2.77 -5.84 18.23
CA GLU A 98 3.66 -5.56 19.35
C GLU A 98 4.20 -4.13 19.20
N ALA A 99 4.92 -3.64 20.22
CA ALA A 99 5.57 -2.34 20.13
C ALA A 99 6.77 -2.41 19.17
N ALA A 100 6.96 -1.35 18.40
CA ALA A 100 8.16 -1.17 17.60
C ALA A 100 9.40 -0.99 18.50
N ASP A 101 10.54 -1.52 18.07
CA ASP A 101 11.84 -1.20 18.63
C ASP A 101 12.88 -0.89 17.53
N ALA A 102 14.01 -0.35 17.93
CA ALA A 102 15.04 0.10 16.99
C ALA A 102 15.71 -1.07 16.24
N VAL A 103 15.76 -2.27 16.82
CA VAL A 103 16.36 -3.46 16.20
C VAL A 103 15.43 -4.01 15.13
N ALA A 104 14.15 -4.16 15.47
CA ALA A 104 13.12 -4.57 14.51
C ALA A 104 13.00 -3.57 13.34
N ALA A 105 13.13 -2.26 13.62
CA ALA A 105 13.10 -1.22 12.59
C ALA A 105 14.31 -1.29 11.65
N ALA A 106 15.52 -1.48 12.16
CA ALA A 106 16.71 -1.67 11.33
C ALA A 106 16.58 -2.95 10.48
N ARG A 107 16.11 -4.05 11.08
CA ARG A 107 15.85 -5.29 10.34
C ARG A 107 14.83 -5.09 9.22
N PHE A 108 13.72 -4.40 9.51
CA PHE A 108 12.71 -4.09 8.50
C PHE A 108 13.29 -3.28 7.34
N GLY A 109 14.16 -2.31 7.60
CA GLY A 109 14.86 -1.55 6.55
C GLY A 109 15.64 -2.44 5.60
N GLY A 110 16.44 -3.37 6.13
CA GLY A 110 17.16 -4.38 5.32
C GLY A 110 16.23 -5.34 4.59
N ASP A 111 15.19 -5.86 5.28
CA ASP A 111 14.19 -6.75 4.69
C ASP A 111 13.44 -6.05 3.52
N LEU A 112 13.07 -4.77 3.67
CA LEU A 112 12.42 -3.96 2.62
C LEU A 112 13.35 -3.74 1.41
N ALA A 113 14.64 -3.51 1.66
CA ALA A 113 15.62 -3.41 0.58
C ALA A 113 15.72 -4.70 -0.23
N HIS A 114 15.75 -5.86 0.43
CA HIS A 114 15.74 -7.16 -0.24
C HIS A 114 14.43 -7.42 -1.00
N LEU A 115 13.28 -6.99 -0.47
CA LEU A 115 12.00 -7.06 -1.19
C LEU A 115 12.06 -6.27 -2.51
N HIS A 116 12.56 -5.04 -2.45
CA HIS A 116 12.69 -4.20 -3.64
C HIS A 116 13.69 -4.79 -4.66
N LEU A 117 14.82 -5.34 -4.19
CA LEU A 117 15.83 -6.00 -5.02
C LEU A 117 15.33 -7.30 -5.67
N ALA A 118 14.30 -7.97 -5.12
CA ALA A 118 13.67 -9.11 -5.77
C ALA A 118 13.06 -8.74 -7.13
N GLY A 119 12.81 -7.47 -7.37
CA GLY A 119 12.43 -6.92 -8.67
C GLY A 119 11.05 -7.33 -9.17
N SER A 120 10.74 -6.85 -10.37
CA SER A 120 9.54 -7.17 -11.14
C SER A 120 9.90 -7.26 -12.62
N ALA A 121 9.10 -7.99 -13.40
CA ALA A 121 9.30 -8.10 -14.84
C ALA A 121 9.03 -6.78 -15.60
N SER A 122 8.17 -5.90 -15.05
CA SER A 122 7.81 -4.60 -15.60
C SER A 122 7.29 -3.69 -14.49
N PHE A 123 7.13 -2.42 -14.76
CA PHE A 123 6.25 -1.55 -13.98
C PHE A 123 4.79 -2.01 -14.17
N GLY A 124 3.94 -1.86 -13.13
CA GLY A 124 2.59 -2.41 -13.11
C GLY A 124 2.51 -3.84 -12.59
N ALA A 125 1.40 -4.53 -12.85
CA ALA A 125 1.18 -5.91 -12.43
C ALA A 125 0.25 -6.65 -13.41
N PRO A 126 0.35 -8.00 -13.51
CA PRO A 126 -0.51 -8.79 -14.40
C PRO A 126 -1.92 -9.04 -13.83
N TRP A 127 -2.37 -8.18 -12.91
CA TRP A 127 -3.72 -8.18 -12.34
C TRP A 127 -4.24 -6.76 -12.18
N PRO A 128 -5.58 -6.56 -12.19
CA PRO A 128 -6.19 -5.27 -11.87
C PRO A 128 -5.78 -4.83 -10.47
N GLY A 129 -5.30 -3.58 -10.34
CA GLY A 129 -4.90 -3.01 -9.07
C GLY A 129 -6.01 -2.24 -8.38
N PHE A 130 -5.90 -2.15 -7.07
CA PHE A 130 -6.72 -1.29 -6.22
C PHE A 130 -5.84 -0.66 -5.13
N ILE A 131 -6.20 0.55 -4.73
CA ILE A 131 -5.72 1.19 -3.51
C ILE A 131 -6.94 1.63 -2.71
N ALA A 132 -7.13 1.03 -1.52
CA ALA A 132 -8.41 1.04 -0.84
C ALA A 132 -9.54 0.59 -1.81
N SER A 133 -10.57 1.43 -2.05
CA SER A 133 -11.65 1.13 -2.98
C SER A 133 -11.46 1.75 -4.37
N LEU A 134 -10.34 2.41 -4.63
CA LEU A 134 -10.08 3.10 -5.90
C LEU A 134 -9.34 2.18 -6.87
N PRO A 135 -9.71 2.19 -8.17
CA PRO A 135 -8.93 1.52 -9.19
C PRO A 135 -7.49 2.06 -9.25
N LEU A 136 -6.53 1.16 -9.37
CA LEU A 136 -5.11 1.44 -9.53
C LEU A 136 -4.66 0.85 -10.87
N GLY A 137 -4.33 1.68 -11.83
CA GLY A 137 -3.89 1.22 -13.15
C GLY A 137 -2.58 0.44 -13.05
N ASN A 138 -2.51 -0.73 -13.68
CA ASN A 138 -1.37 -1.64 -13.63
C ASN A 138 -0.91 -2.08 -15.01
N ALA A 139 -1.17 -1.25 -16.04
CA ALA A 139 -0.67 -1.54 -17.38
C ALA A 139 0.87 -1.72 -17.35
N ALA A 140 1.37 -2.76 -18.02
CA ALA A 140 2.80 -3.02 -18.07
C ALA A 140 3.55 -1.92 -18.82
N ALA A 141 4.74 -1.57 -18.34
CA ALA A 141 5.66 -0.65 -19.00
C ALA A 141 7.11 -0.94 -18.62
N ASP A 142 8.03 -0.52 -19.49
CA ASP A 142 9.48 -0.70 -19.32
C ASP A 142 10.15 0.54 -18.70
N SER A 143 9.45 1.70 -18.67
CA SER A 143 9.96 2.97 -18.15
C SER A 143 9.01 3.56 -17.13
N TRP A 144 9.57 3.97 -15.96
CA TRP A 144 8.79 4.46 -14.82
C TRP A 144 8.15 5.83 -15.03
N PRO A 145 8.84 6.89 -15.52
CA PRO A 145 8.31 8.26 -15.46
C PRO A 145 6.98 8.42 -16.18
N GLY A 146 6.91 7.96 -17.43
CA GLY A 146 5.69 8.04 -18.23
C GLY A 146 4.57 7.12 -17.69
N TRP A 147 4.95 5.96 -17.17
CA TRP A 147 4.02 5.06 -16.49
C TRP A 147 3.45 5.70 -15.21
N TYR A 148 4.32 6.30 -14.37
CA TYR A 148 3.91 6.97 -13.14
C TYR A 148 2.94 8.12 -13.41
N ALA A 149 3.24 8.97 -14.40
CA ALA A 149 2.33 10.04 -14.80
C ALA A 149 0.96 9.49 -15.22
N ARG A 150 0.94 8.47 -16.10
CA ARG A 150 -0.28 7.92 -16.70
C ARG A 150 -1.11 7.08 -15.74
N GLU A 151 -0.46 6.26 -14.90
CA GLU A 151 -1.15 5.29 -14.04
C GLU A 151 -1.30 5.78 -12.59
N ARG A 152 -0.47 6.71 -12.11
CA ARG A 152 -0.41 7.14 -10.71
C ARG A 152 -0.79 8.60 -10.47
N LEU A 153 -0.62 9.49 -11.43
CA LEU A 153 -0.93 10.91 -11.23
C LEU A 153 -2.24 11.30 -11.94
N LEU A 154 -2.26 11.28 -13.23
CA LEU A 154 -3.35 11.84 -14.05
C LEU A 154 -4.74 11.26 -13.76
N PRO A 155 -4.93 9.95 -13.52
CA PRO A 155 -6.25 9.40 -13.19
C PRO A 155 -6.83 9.96 -11.89
N TYR A 156 -5.98 10.19 -10.89
CA TYR A 156 -6.40 10.73 -9.59
C TYR A 156 -6.60 12.25 -9.63
N VAL A 157 -5.78 12.97 -10.40
CA VAL A 157 -6.00 14.42 -10.68
C VAL A 157 -7.37 14.61 -11.31
N ARG A 158 -7.68 13.83 -12.35
CA ARG A 158 -8.98 13.89 -13.03
C ARG A 158 -10.13 13.57 -12.08
N ARG A 159 -10.02 12.48 -11.32
CA ARG A 159 -11.04 12.09 -10.34
C ARG A 159 -11.27 13.15 -9.27
N ALA A 160 -10.22 13.76 -8.74
CA ALA A 160 -10.32 14.81 -7.74
C ALA A 160 -10.94 16.09 -8.33
N PHE A 161 -10.65 16.42 -9.59
CA PHE A 161 -11.28 17.53 -10.31
C PHE A 161 -12.77 17.27 -10.54
N ASP A 162 -13.14 16.10 -11.05
CA ASP A 162 -14.54 15.72 -11.30
C ASP A 162 -15.38 15.68 -10.00
N ALA A 163 -14.74 15.43 -8.84
CA ALA A 163 -15.32 15.50 -7.50
C ALA A 163 -15.33 16.92 -6.90
N GLY A 164 -14.80 17.94 -7.59
CA GLY A 164 -14.73 19.31 -7.11
C GLY A 164 -13.71 19.58 -6.00
N ALA A 165 -12.77 18.63 -5.75
CA ALA A 165 -11.71 18.79 -4.77
C ALA A 165 -10.52 19.62 -5.29
N PHE A 166 -10.33 19.68 -6.61
CA PHE A 166 -9.36 20.53 -7.30
C PHE A 166 -10.06 21.53 -8.22
N ASP A 167 -9.45 22.69 -8.39
CA ASP A 167 -9.82 23.66 -9.43
C ASP A 167 -8.92 23.52 -10.68
N ALA A 168 -9.20 24.31 -11.72
CA ALA A 168 -8.45 24.27 -12.97
C ALA A 168 -6.98 24.71 -12.82
N ALA A 169 -6.64 25.52 -11.81
CA ALA A 169 -5.25 25.93 -11.55
C ALA A 169 -4.47 24.80 -10.89
N ASP A 170 -5.10 24.05 -9.98
CA ASP A 170 -4.54 22.86 -9.36
C ASP A 170 -4.22 21.78 -10.39
N VAL A 171 -5.19 21.53 -11.28
CA VAL A 171 -5.02 20.56 -12.39
C VAL A 171 -3.81 20.93 -13.25
N ARG A 172 -3.69 22.19 -13.68
CA ARG A 172 -2.55 22.64 -14.49
C ARG A 172 -1.21 22.44 -13.79
N LEU A 173 -1.13 22.72 -12.48
CA LEU A 173 0.08 22.48 -11.70
C LEU A 173 0.46 20.98 -11.69
N LEU A 174 -0.50 20.11 -11.42
CA LEU A 174 -0.29 18.66 -11.33
C LEU A 174 0.01 18.04 -12.70
N GLU A 175 -0.61 18.53 -13.78
CA GLU A 175 -0.28 18.16 -15.16
C GLU A 175 1.13 18.62 -15.56
N THR A 176 1.59 19.77 -15.06
CA THR A 176 2.98 20.22 -15.26
C THR A 176 3.96 19.23 -14.61
N VAL A 177 3.69 18.77 -13.38
CA VAL A 177 4.53 17.74 -12.74
C VAL A 177 4.50 16.44 -13.54
N ALA A 178 3.31 16.00 -13.97
CA ALA A 178 3.17 14.78 -14.77
C ALA A 178 3.92 14.88 -16.11
N GLY A 179 3.91 16.04 -16.75
CA GLY A 179 4.66 16.29 -17.99
C GLY A 179 6.18 16.33 -17.79
N ALA A 180 6.63 16.79 -16.63
CA ALA A 180 8.06 16.85 -16.26
C ALA A 180 8.56 15.55 -15.58
N ALA A 181 7.75 14.51 -15.47
CA ALA A 181 8.09 13.32 -14.70
C ALA A 181 9.43 12.68 -15.10
N ALA A 182 9.79 12.71 -16.40
CA ALA A 182 11.06 12.18 -16.90
C ALA A 182 12.27 12.97 -16.39
N GLU A 183 12.14 14.27 -16.26
CA GLU A 183 13.19 15.16 -15.76
C GLU A 183 13.35 15.07 -14.24
N LEU A 184 12.23 14.80 -13.56
CA LEU A 184 12.14 14.77 -12.09
C LEU A 184 12.49 13.40 -11.49
N ALA A 185 12.39 12.32 -12.27
CA ALA A 185 12.55 10.94 -11.80
C ALA A 185 13.97 10.59 -11.35
N GLY A 186 14.99 11.36 -11.79
CA GLY A 186 16.39 11.01 -11.57
C GLY A 186 16.87 9.90 -12.50
N PRO A 187 17.91 9.14 -12.13
CA PRO A 187 18.43 8.07 -12.97
C PRO A 187 17.43 6.94 -13.12
N ASP A 188 17.46 6.27 -14.27
CA ASP A 188 16.64 5.09 -14.51
C ASP A 188 16.97 3.97 -13.52
N GLU A 189 15.92 3.37 -12.95
CA GLU A 189 16.02 2.19 -12.10
C GLU A 189 15.12 1.07 -12.65
N PRO A 190 15.52 -0.20 -12.48
CA PRO A 190 14.68 -1.32 -12.87
C PRO A 190 13.42 -1.38 -12.00
N PRO A 191 12.33 -2.01 -12.50
CA PRO A 191 11.12 -2.16 -11.70
C PRO A 191 11.40 -2.98 -10.44
N SER A 192 11.13 -2.38 -9.29
CA SER A 192 11.23 -3.00 -7.97
C SER A 192 9.91 -3.63 -7.58
N ARG A 193 9.98 -4.69 -6.75
CA ARG A 193 8.80 -5.27 -6.10
C ARG A 193 8.40 -4.40 -4.93
N ILE A 194 7.39 -3.54 -5.09
CA ILE A 194 6.95 -2.62 -4.06
C ILE A 194 5.63 -3.04 -3.40
N HIS A 195 5.45 -2.62 -2.15
CA HIS A 195 4.20 -2.77 -1.43
C HIS A 195 3.10 -1.86 -2.01
N GLY A 196 3.45 -0.66 -2.44
CA GLY A 196 2.57 0.29 -3.11
C GLY A 196 1.63 1.09 -2.19
N ASP A 197 1.51 0.70 -0.91
CA ASP A 197 0.81 1.42 0.16
C ASP A 197 1.60 1.29 1.48
N CYS A 198 2.91 1.56 1.42
CA CYS A 198 3.87 1.31 2.51
C CYS A 198 3.91 2.48 3.50
N TRP A 199 2.96 2.53 4.43
CA TRP A 199 2.92 3.50 5.52
C TRP A 199 2.79 2.81 6.88
N SER A 200 2.96 3.56 7.97
CA SER A 200 2.99 2.99 9.32
C SER A 200 1.72 2.23 9.72
N GLY A 201 0.56 2.55 9.13
CA GLY A 201 -0.69 1.84 9.37
C GLY A 201 -0.75 0.44 8.74
N ASN A 202 0.06 0.19 7.70
CA ASN A 202 0.18 -1.09 7.03
C ASN A 202 1.44 -1.86 7.46
N LEU A 203 2.13 -1.39 8.51
CA LEU A 203 3.31 -2.02 9.10
C LEU A 203 3.01 -2.48 10.52
N ILE A 204 2.91 -3.79 10.71
CA ILE A 204 2.67 -4.42 12.02
C ILE A 204 4.01 -4.96 12.55
N TRP A 205 4.40 -4.55 13.75
CA TRP A 205 5.56 -5.10 14.43
C TRP A 205 5.17 -6.37 15.17
N SER A 206 5.88 -7.46 14.95
CA SER A 206 5.60 -8.76 15.56
C SER A 206 6.82 -9.67 15.53
N GLY A 207 7.18 -10.27 16.66
CA GLY A 207 8.30 -11.21 16.76
C GLY A 207 9.66 -10.61 16.35
N GLY A 208 9.90 -9.33 16.68
CA GLY A 208 11.12 -8.60 16.32
C GLY A 208 11.27 -8.31 14.82
N ARG A 209 10.16 -8.29 14.06
CA ARG A 209 10.11 -7.99 12.61
C ARG A 209 8.98 -7.02 12.27
N GLY A 210 9.16 -6.28 11.18
CA GLY A 210 8.06 -5.55 10.53
C GLY A 210 7.34 -6.46 9.54
N TRP A 211 6.02 -6.55 9.65
CA TRP A 211 5.11 -7.29 8.77
C TRP A 211 4.34 -6.31 7.92
N LEU A 212 4.31 -6.51 6.61
CA LEU A 212 3.53 -5.69 5.70
C LEU A 212 2.15 -6.32 5.45
N VAL A 213 1.11 -5.50 5.55
CA VAL A 213 -0.30 -5.88 5.36
C VAL A 213 -0.99 -4.91 4.41
N ASP A 214 -2.11 -5.29 3.84
CA ASP A 214 -2.97 -4.42 3.02
C ASP A 214 -2.25 -3.77 1.81
N PRO A 215 -1.57 -4.56 0.95
CA PRO A 215 -0.77 -4.02 -0.14
C PRO A 215 -1.61 -3.57 -1.33
N ALA A 216 -1.08 -2.56 -2.04
CA ALA A 216 -1.40 -2.22 -3.42
C ALA A 216 -0.25 -2.66 -4.35
N ALA A 217 0.19 -3.92 -4.23
CA ALA A 217 1.47 -4.42 -4.74
C ALA A 217 1.56 -4.42 -6.26
N HIS A 218 2.69 -3.94 -6.76
CA HIS A 218 3.02 -3.91 -8.18
C HIS A 218 4.52 -3.69 -8.40
N GLY A 219 4.99 -3.87 -9.64
CA GLY A 219 6.30 -3.39 -10.06
C GLY A 219 6.30 -1.86 -10.08
N GLY A 220 7.14 -1.23 -9.27
CA GLY A 220 7.19 0.21 -9.12
C GLY A 220 8.61 0.73 -8.87
N HIS A 221 8.72 2.01 -8.57
CA HIS A 221 9.99 2.61 -8.15
C HIS A 221 10.14 2.47 -6.63
N ARG A 222 11.26 1.93 -6.17
CA ARG A 222 11.51 1.66 -4.73
C ARG A 222 11.40 2.89 -3.84
N GLU A 223 11.74 4.07 -4.35
CA GLU A 223 11.60 5.32 -3.59
C GLU A 223 10.12 5.65 -3.25
N SER A 224 9.15 5.06 -3.94
CA SER A 224 7.72 5.31 -3.65
C SER A 224 7.31 4.76 -2.28
N ASP A 225 7.72 3.54 -1.92
CA ASP A 225 7.46 2.97 -0.60
C ASP A 225 8.19 3.75 0.51
N LEU A 226 9.45 4.16 0.26
CA LEU A 226 10.24 4.93 1.21
C LEU A 226 9.67 6.34 1.45
N ALA A 227 9.25 7.01 0.37
CA ALA A 227 8.61 8.31 0.45
C ALA A 227 7.27 8.26 1.20
N MET A 228 6.54 7.15 1.09
CA MET A 228 5.28 6.97 1.80
C MET A 228 5.48 6.70 3.29
N LEU A 229 6.51 5.90 3.66
CA LEU A 229 6.92 5.76 5.08
C LEU A 229 7.27 7.12 5.70
N ALA A 230 7.94 7.99 4.94
CA ALA A 230 8.30 9.34 5.40
C ALA A 230 7.09 10.28 5.49
N LEU A 231 6.09 10.16 4.59
CA LEU A 231 4.93 11.03 4.51
C LEU A 231 4.06 10.96 5.78
N PHE A 232 3.76 9.75 6.25
CA PHE A 232 2.89 9.53 7.41
C PHE A 232 3.66 9.21 8.69
N GLY A 233 5.00 9.17 8.60
CA GLY A 233 5.87 8.85 9.71
C GLY A 233 5.82 7.36 10.09
N ALA A 234 6.98 6.75 10.22
CA ALA A 234 7.12 5.41 10.78
C ALA A 234 7.96 5.48 12.06
N PRO A 235 7.67 4.65 13.08
CA PRO A 235 8.55 4.54 14.24
C PRO A 235 9.98 4.20 13.79
N PHE A 236 10.96 4.92 14.33
CA PHE A 236 12.38 4.72 14.01
C PHE A 236 12.73 4.86 12.52
N LEU A 237 12.07 5.76 11.78
CA LEU A 237 12.26 5.95 10.33
C LEU A 237 13.74 6.08 9.94
N ASP A 238 14.52 6.85 10.69
CA ASP A 238 15.95 7.02 10.43
C ASP A 238 16.73 5.70 10.47
N ARG A 239 16.35 4.78 11.37
CA ARG A 239 16.93 3.43 11.46
C ARG A 239 16.54 2.57 10.27
N ILE A 240 15.27 2.64 9.86
CA ILE A 240 14.77 1.96 8.66
C ILE A 240 15.55 2.43 7.43
N MET A 241 15.66 3.75 7.24
CA MET A 241 16.36 4.35 6.10
C MET A 241 17.86 4.05 6.07
N ALA A 242 18.52 4.08 7.23
CA ALA A 242 19.94 3.74 7.32
C ALA A 242 20.18 2.27 6.93
N ALA A 243 19.46 1.33 7.55
CA ALA A 243 19.60 -0.10 7.25
C ALA A 243 19.16 -0.45 5.82
N TYR A 244 18.16 0.22 5.27
CA TYR A 244 17.80 0.09 3.85
C TYR A 244 18.97 0.43 2.95
N GLN A 245 19.62 1.57 3.17
CA GLN A 245 20.73 2.06 2.34
C GLN A 245 22.02 1.26 2.51
N GLU A 246 22.22 0.54 3.62
CA GLU A 246 23.31 -0.41 3.77
C GLU A 246 23.20 -1.59 2.79
N VAL A 247 21.97 -2.01 2.45
CA VAL A 247 21.68 -3.12 1.54
C VAL A 247 21.51 -2.61 0.10
N ALA A 248 20.75 -1.54 -0.09
CA ALA A 248 20.39 -0.99 -1.41
C ALA A 248 20.55 0.54 -1.40
N PRO A 249 21.77 1.07 -1.61
CA PRO A 249 22.01 2.51 -1.65
C PRO A 249 21.10 3.22 -2.64
N LEU A 250 20.51 4.34 -2.22
CA LEU A 250 19.67 5.19 -3.08
C LEU A 250 20.54 6.09 -3.95
N ALA A 251 20.08 6.37 -5.16
CA ALA A 251 20.77 7.26 -6.09
C ALA A 251 20.92 8.67 -5.50
N VAL A 252 22.01 9.36 -5.86
CA VAL A 252 22.25 10.75 -5.45
C VAL A 252 21.02 11.62 -5.76
N GLY A 253 20.66 12.52 -4.86
CA GLY A 253 19.51 13.40 -5.02
C GLY A 253 18.16 12.76 -4.67
N TRP A 254 18.09 11.55 -4.15
CA TRP A 254 16.83 10.90 -3.82
C TRP A 254 15.93 11.72 -2.87
N ARG A 255 16.53 12.53 -1.97
CA ARG A 255 15.74 13.38 -1.05
C ARG A 255 14.97 14.47 -1.80
N ALA A 256 15.51 15.00 -2.88
CA ALA A 256 14.81 15.97 -3.73
C ALA A 256 13.64 15.34 -4.50
N ARG A 257 13.69 14.01 -4.73
CA ARG A 257 12.60 13.26 -5.41
C ARG A 257 11.46 12.84 -4.47
N VAL A 258 11.65 12.88 -3.16
CA VAL A 258 10.61 12.49 -2.19
C VAL A 258 9.27 13.17 -2.46
N PRO A 259 9.17 14.48 -2.74
CA PRO A 259 7.89 15.13 -3.03
C PRO A 259 7.18 14.56 -4.26
N LEU A 260 7.92 14.18 -5.31
CA LEU A 260 7.36 13.53 -6.50
C LEU A 260 6.69 12.20 -6.14
N HIS A 261 7.38 11.35 -5.38
CA HIS A 261 6.86 10.05 -4.96
C HIS A 261 5.70 10.15 -3.95
N GLN A 262 5.62 11.23 -3.19
CA GLN A 262 4.52 11.50 -2.26
C GLN A 262 3.25 11.99 -2.96
N LEU A 263 3.32 12.43 -4.21
CA LEU A 263 2.12 12.92 -4.92
C LEU A 263 1.05 11.85 -5.06
N HIS A 264 1.39 10.62 -5.47
CA HIS A 264 0.39 9.57 -5.64
C HIS A 264 -0.41 9.29 -4.35
N PRO A 265 0.19 8.98 -3.19
CA PRO A 265 -0.57 8.78 -1.97
C PRO A 265 -1.38 10.01 -1.54
N LEU A 266 -0.87 11.23 -1.74
CA LEU A 266 -1.63 12.44 -1.45
C LEU A 266 -2.84 12.61 -2.35
N LEU A 267 -2.71 12.35 -3.66
CA LEU A 267 -3.81 12.38 -4.61
C LEU A 267 -4.87 11.30 -4.30
N VAL A 268 -4.45 10.10 -3.90
CA VAL A 268 -5.36 9.06 -3.41
C VAL A 268 -6.15 9.56 -2.20
N HIS A 269 -5.49 10.23 -1.24
CA HIS A 269 -6.16 10.79 -0.06
C HIS A 269 -7.14 11.91 -0.43
N VAL A 270 -6.82 12.76 -1.41
CA VAL A 270 -7.77 13.75 -1.95
C VAL A 270 -9.01 13.05 -2.52
N CYS A 271 -8.82 11.97 -3.27
CA CYS A 271 -9.94 11.22 -3.86
C CYS A 271 -10.82 10.50 -2.81
N LEU A 272 -10.23 10.03 -1.72
CA LEU A 272 -10.94 9.29 -0.66
C LEU A 272 -11.57 10.19 0.40
N PHE A 273 -10.89 11.28 0.76
CA PHE A 273 -11.23 12.11 1.91
C PHE A 273 -11.53 13.57 1.57
N GLY A 274 -11.47 13.93 0.28
CA GLY A 274 -11.81 15.27 -0.21
C GLY A 274 -10.70 16.31 0.00
N ALA A 275 -11.10 17.59 -0.03
CA ALA A 275 -10.19 18.73 -0.09
C ALA A 275 -9.26 18.91 1.13
N GLY A 276 -9.42 18.14 2.21
CA GLY A 276 -8.54 18.19 3.36
C GLY A 276 -7.07 17.89 3.06
N TYR A 277 -6.79 17.14 1.99
CA TYR A 277 -5.44 16.81 1.53
C TYR A 277 -4.96 17.66 0.35
N ARG A 278 -5.81 18.58 -0.18
CA ARG A 278 -5.51 19.41 -1.35
C ARG A 278 -4.21 20.18 -1.18
N ASP A 279 -4.08 20.92 -0.09
CA ASP A 279 -2.90 21.78 0.13
C ASP A 279 -1.61 20.99 0.28
N ALA A 280 -1.66 19.80 0.89
CA ALA A 280 -0.52 18.89 0.98
C ALA A 280 -0.09 18.39 -0.42
N ALA A 281 -1.05 18.00 -1.26
CA ALA A 281 -0.77 17.57 -2.64
C ALA A 281 -0.16 18.70 -3.48
N LEU A 282 -0.70 19.92 -3.39
CA LEU A 282 -0.17 21.09 -4.12
C LEU A 282 1.20 21.53 -3.60
N THR A 283 1.45 21.40 -2.31
CA THR A 283 2.77 21.69 -1.71
C THR A 283 3.80 20.70 -2.21
N ALA A 284 3.48 19.40 -2.23
CA ALA A 284 4.35 18.37 -2.80
C ALA A 284 4.61 18.60 -4.31
N ALA A 285 3.58 19.02 -5.08
CA ALA A 285 3.73 19.35 -6.49
C ALA A 285 4.71 20.50 -6.73
N ARG A 286 4.59 21.59 -5.96
CA ARG A 286 5.52 22.72 -6.03
C ARG A 286 6.93 22.34 -5.60
N ALA A 287 7.07 21.53 -4.56
CA ALA A 287 8.36 21.06 -4.09
C ALA A 287 9.04 20.13 -5.11
N ALA A 288 8.29 19.29 -5.81
CA ALA A 288 8.82 18.44 -6.88
C ALA A 288 9.35 19.25 -8.07
N LEU A 289 8.72 20.39 -8.40
CA LEU A 289 9.16 21.31 -9.48
C LEU A 289 10.24 22.30 -9.06
N ALA A 290 10.56 22.39 -7.77
CA ALA A 290 11.59 23.31 -7.30
C ALA A 290 12.96 22.86 -7.83
N PRO A 291 13.84 23.78 -8.27
CA PRO A 291 15.20 23.43 -8.60
C PRO A 291 15.85 22.68 -7.46
N GLY A 292 16.45 21.53 -7.74
CA GLY A 292 17.14 20.73 -6.73
C GLY A 292 18.19 21.60 -6.00
N GLY A 293 18.07 21.70 -4.67
CA GLY A 293 19.06 22.40 -3.85
C GLY A 293 20.36 21.60 -3.74
#